data_f9de9e248b1fd8b1f88ea26495014c74
#
_entry.id   f9de9e248b1fd8b1f88ea26495014c74
#
_cell.length_a   1.000
_cell.length_b   1.000
_cell.length_c   1.000
_cell.angle_alpha   90.00
_cell.angle_beta   90.00
_cell.angle_gamma   90.00
#
_symmetry.space_group_name_H-M   'P 1'
#
loop_
_entity.id
_entity.type
_entity.pdbx_description
1 polymer ?
#
loop_
_entity_poly.entity_id
_entity_poly.type
_entity_poly.pdbx_seq_one_letter_code
_entity_poly.pdbx_strand_id
1 'polypeptide(L)'
;NGMGVAAAMAVLESKELQHGPVEALFTIDEESGMTGAENLKPGLLKGDILLNMDSEDEGELYVGCAGGVDTISTYTMKRSDAQDSSGYKLIVKGLKGGHSGLDIHLNRGNACLIINKVLKTAAERLNVSLSSIDAGSLRNAIPREAFADVAVPTENANAFEAFITEAGNREKEIYREIDPGLSISVEKIEAPDTLIDKEIQTGLFEAVENCPNGVIKWSEDMPGV
;
A
#
# COMPACT_ATOMS: atom_id res chain seq x y z
N ASN A 1 -3.77 23.19 3.67
CA ASN A 1 -2.69 24.17 3.61
C ASN A 1 -3.17 25.58 4.00
N GLY A 2 -3.29 25.86 5.31
CA GLY A 2 -3.73 27.17 5.82
C GLY A 2 -2.74 28.30 5.53
N MET A 3 -1.44 28.03 5.55
CA MET A 3 -0.39 29.03 5.31
C MET A 3 -0.38 29.52 3.86
N GLY A 4 -0.47 28.60 2.90
CA GLY A 4 -0.54 28.96 1.48
C GLY A 4 -1.79 29.76 1.14
N VAL A 5 -2.94 29.38 1.69
CA VAL A 5 -4.20 30.14 1.56
C VAL A 5 -4.04 31.55 2.13
N ALA A 6 -3.51 31.69 3.36
CA ALA A 6 -3.31 32.98 4.01
C ALA A 6 -2.34 33.88 3.23
N ALA A 7 -1.25 33.32 2.71
CA ALA A 7 -0.26 34.06 1.92
C ALA A 7 -0.86 34.56 0.59
N ALA A 8 -1.60 33.72 -0.13
CA ALA A 8 -2.29 34.11 -1.36
C ALA A 8 -3.29 35.24 -1.10
N MET A 9 -4.07 35.15 -0.03
CA MET A 9 -5.02 36.19 0.37
C MET A 9 -4.31 37.49 0.76
N ALA A 10 -3.19 37.41 1.52
CA ALA A 10 -2.42 38.58 1.91
C ALA A 10 -1.83 39.34 0.71
N VAL A 11 -1.35 38.62 -0.31
CA VAL A 11 -0.88 39.23 -1.56
C VAL A 11 -2.01 39.97 -2.28
N LEU A 12 -3.18 39.32 -2.41
CA LEU A 12 -4.34 39.94 -3.08
C LEU A 12 -4.90 41.17 -2.33
N GLU A 13 -4.81 41.19 -1.01
CA GLU A 13 -5.29 42.30 -0.17
C GLU A 13 -4.29 43.46 -0.06
N SER A 14 -3.00 43.17 -0.25
CA SER A 14 -1.93 44.17 -0.04
C SER A 14 -2.03 45.33 -1.05
N LYS A 15 -1.84 46.54 -0.51
CA LYS A 15 -1.70 47.78 -1.31
C LYS A 15 -0.24 48.24 -1.42
N GLU A 16 0.66 47.56 -0.72
CA GLU A 16 2.07 47.96 -0.63
C GLU A 16 2.98 47.08 -1.51
N LEU A 17 2.57 45.84 -1.75
CA LEU A 17 3.32 44.92 -2.60
C LEU A 17 3.17 45.31 -4.09
N GLN A 18 4.32 45.45 -4.74
CA GLN A 18 4.34 45.66 -6.20
C GLN A 18 4.32 44.31 -6.88
N HIS A 19 3.25 44.02 -7.63
CA HIS A 19 3.09 42.79 -8.40
C HIS A 19 2.36 43.06 -9.70
N GLY A 20 2.54 42.14 -10.67
CA GLY A 20 1.73 42.11 -11.88
C GLY A 20 0.34 41.49 -11.61
N PRO A 21 -0.39 41.11 -12.66
CA PRO A 21 -1.67 40.38 -12.48
C PRO A 21 -1.46 39.10 -11.69
N VAL A 22 -2.28 38.86 -10.66
CA VAL A 22 -2.23 37.68 -9.79
C VAL A 22 -3.60 37.01 -9.80
N GLU A 23 -3.61 35.71 -9.93
CA GLU A 23 -4.77 34.84 -9.77
C GLU A 23 -4.51 33.91 -8.59
N ALA A 24 -5.43 33.79 -7.65
CA ALA A 24 -5.33 32.82 -6.56
C ALA A 24 -6.22 31.62 -6.88
N LEU A 25 -5.63 30.43 -6.89
CA LEU A 25 -6.31 29.15 -7.09
C LEU A 25 -6.38 28.40 -5.77
N PHE A 26 -7.60 28.06 -5.34
CA PHE A 26 -7.87 27.20 -4.21
C PHE A 26 -8.60 25.95 -4.70
N THR A 27 -8.02 24.79 -4.44
CA THR A 27 -8.62 23.50 -4.77
C THR A 27 -9.12 22.80 -3.52
N ILE A 28 -9.98 21.80 -3.69
CA ILE A 28 -10.52 20.98 -2.61
C ILE A 28 -9.97 19.55 -2.72
N ASP A 29 -10.04 18.81 -1.62
CA ASP A 29 -9.71 17.38 -1.52
C ASP A 29 -8.29 17.01 -1.96
N GLU A 30 -7.30 17.84 -1.73
CA GLU A 30 -5.92 17.54 -2.09
C GLU A 30 -5.47 16.25 -1.39
N GLU A 31 -5.68 16.13 -0.07
CA GLU A 31 -5.30 15.00 0.77
C GLU A 31 -6.12 13.71 0.51
N SER A 32 -7.32 13.85 -0.05
CA SER A 32 -8.25 12.72 -0.21
C SER A 32 -8.31 12.14 -1.64
N GLY A 33 -7.69 12.82 -2.61
CA GLY A 33 -7.71 12.36 -3.99
C GLY A 33 -7.66 13.46 -5.05
N MET A 34 -7.31 14.70 -4.67
CA MET A 34 -7.11 15.85 -5.56
C MET A 34 -8.28 16.17 -6.49
N THR A 35 -9.52 15.89 -6.07
CA THR A 35 -10.73 16.06 -6.92
C THR A 35 -10.85 17.47 -7.49
N GLY A 36 -10.45 18.49 -6.72
CA GLY A 36 -10.46 19.87 -7.19
C GLY A 36 -9.46 20.11 -8.32
N ALA A 37 -8.24 19.59 -8.21
CA ALA A 37 -7.21 19.75 -9.24
C ALA A 37 -7.52 18.94 -10.50
N GLU A 38 -7.99 17.70 -10.37
CA GLU A 38 -8.35 16.83 -11.50
C GLU A 38 -9.51 17.36 -12.34
N ASN A 39 -10.40 18.14 -11.74
CA ASN A 39 -11.57 18.73 -12.42
C ASN A 39 -11.32 20.16 -12.93
N LEU A 40 -10.10 20.70 -12.85
CA LEU A 40 -9.76 21.98 -13.43
C LEU A 40 -9.93 21.95 -14.95
N LYS A 41 -10.62 22.96 -15.45
CA LYS A 41 -10.83 23.09 -16.92
C LYS A 41 -9.71 23.92 -17.55
N PRO A 42 -9.23 23.54 -18.74
CA PRO A 42 -8.29 24.35 -19.48
C PRO A 42 -8.80 25.78 -19.69
N GLY A 43 -7.90 26.76 -19.58
CA GLY A 43 -8.21 28.17 -19.80
C GLY A 43 -8.90 28.87 -18.61
N LEU A 44 -9.03 28.22 -17.46
CA LEU A 44 -9.52 28.88 -16.24
C LEU A 44 -8.53 29.93 -15.75
N LEU A 45 -7.25 29.61 -15.75
CA LEU A 45 -6.15 30.49 -15.37
C LEU A 45 -5.49 31.10 -16.60
N LYS A 46 -4.93 32.28 -16.43
CA LYS A 46 -4.22 33.04 -17.48
C LYS A 46 -2.74 33.25 -17.16
N GLY A 47 -2.34 32.95 -15.92
CA GLY A 47 -0.94 33.07 -15.47
C GLY A 47 -0.04 32.06 -16.14
N ASP A 48 1.18 32.48 -16.50
CA ASP A 48 2.22 31.63 -17.07
C ASP A 48 3.18 31.07 -16.00
N ILE A 49 3.08 31.57 -14.77
CA ILE A 49 3.92 31.18 -13.62
C ILE A 49 3.00 30.69 -12.50
N LEU A 50 3.21 29.45 -12.08
CA LEU A 50 2.53 28.85 -10.94
C LEU A 50 3.47 28.87 -9.70
N LEU A 51 3.02 29.49 -8.62
CA LEU A 51 3.69 29.43 -7.33
C LEU A 51 2.86 28.53 -6.41
N ASN A 52 3.26 27.27 -6.28
CA ASN A 52 2.64 26.34 -5.37
C ASN A 52 3.20 26.55 -3.95
N MET A 53 2.33 26.88 -3.00
CA MET A 53 2.70 27.21 -1.61
C MET A 53 2.38 26.07 -0.65
N ASP A 54 2.34 24.84 -1.14
CA ASP A 54 2.08 23.65 -0.35
C ASP A 54 3.34 22.82 -0.03
N SER A 55 4.51 23.42 -0.17
CA SER A 55 5.77 22.84 0.28
C SER A 55 5.93 22.95 1.80
N GLU A 56 6.43 21.91 2.44
CA GLU A 56 6.64 21.84 3.89
C GLU A 56 8.08 22.18 4.31
N ASP A 57 9.05 22.09 3.39
CA ASP A 57 10.46 22.29 3.71
C ASP A 57 10.84 23.77 3.62
N GLU A 58 11.37 24.29 4.72
CA GLU A 58 11.75 25.71 4.82
C GLU A 58 13.01 26.00 4.01
N GLY A 59 12.93 27.01 3.16
CA GLY A 59 14.07 27.47 2.36
C GLY A 59 14.36 26.65 1.10
N GLU A 60 13.47 25.72 0.72
CA GLU A 60 13.61 24.92 -0.48
C GLU A 60 12.61 25.33 -1.57
N LEU A 61 13.04 25.20 -2.83
CA LEU A 61 12.19 25.40 -4.01
C LEU A 61 12.11 24.10 -4.81
N TYR A 62 10.91 23.54 -4.90
CA TYR A 62 10.63 22.34 -5.69
C TYR A 62 10.26 22.74 -7.11
N VAL A 63 11.00 22.25 -8.09
CA VAL A 63 10.81 22.57 -9.51
C VAL A 63 10.14 21.43 -10.29
N GLY A 64 9.73 20.39 -9.60
CA GLY A 64 9.04 19.23 -10.17
C GLY A 64 8.41 18.36 -9.10
N CYS A 65 7.63 17.38 -9.52
CA CYS A 65 7.04 16.38 -8.65
C CYS A 65 7.06 15.00 -9.31
N ALA A 66 6.95 13.95 -8.49
CA ALA A 66 6.76 12.60 -8.99
C ALA A 66 5.34 12.43 -9.57
N GLY A 67 5.25 11.65 -10.63
CA GLY A 67 3.98 11.14 -11.15
C GLY A 67 3.67 9.75 -10.58
N GLY A 68 2.43 9.30 -10.73
CA GLY A 68 1.98 7.97 -10.33
C GLY A 68 1.05 7.34 -11.36
N VAL A 69 0.99 6.01 -11.34
CA VAL A 69 0.02 5.23 -12.10
C VAL A 69 -0.60 4.19 -11.16
N ASP A 70 -1.91 4.25 -11.01
CA ASP A 70 -2.68 3.23 -10.29
C ASP A 70 -3.20 2.19 -11.29
N THR A 71 -2.97 0.92 -11.00
CA THR A 71 -3.53 -0.19 -11.77
C THR A 71 -4.47 -0.99 -10.90
N ILE A 72 -5.74 -1.04 -11.26
CA ILE A 72 -6.76 -1.83 -10.58
C ILE A 72 -7.08 -3.05 -11.43
N SER A 73 -6.83 -4.23 -10.88
CA SER A 73 -7.19 -5.50 -11.53
C SER A 73 -8.39 -6.12 -10.82
N THR A 74 -9.43 -6.41 -11.57
CA THR A 74 -10.66 -7.02 -11.05
C THR A 74 -10.83 -8.42 -11.62
N TYR A 75 -11.04 -9.40 -10.74
CA TYR A 75 -11.23 -10.80 -11.13
C TYR A 75 -12.59 -11.30 -10.64
N THR A 76 -13.28 -12.06 -11.48
CA THR A 76 -14.47 -12.81 -11.05
C THR A 76 -14.00 -14.09 -10.37
N MET A 77 -14.24 -14.18 -9.06
CA MET A 77 -13.83 -15.35 -8.28
C MET A 77 -14.84 -16.49 -8.41
N LYS A 78 -14.37 -17.66 -8.84
CA LYS A 78 -15.08 -18.93 -8.66
C LYS A 78 -14.81 -19.42 -7.25
N ARG A 79 -15.85 -19.92 -6.59
CA ARG A 79 -15.77 -20.47 -5.23
C ARG A 79 -16.27 -21.90 -5.21
N SER A 80 -15.72 -22.69 -4.30
CA SER A 80 -16.14 -24.05 -3.97
C SER A 80 -16.50 -24.15 -2.49
N ASP A 81 -17.30 -25.15 -2.12
CA ASP A 81 -17.62 -25.41 -0.73
C ASP A 81 -16.41 -25.99 0.00
N ALA A 82 -16.21 -25.57 1.23
CA ALA A 82 -15.17 -26.14 2.10
C ALA A 82 -15.62 -27.53 2.60
N GLN A 83 -14.70 -28.49 2.65
CA GLN A 83 -14.95 -29.85 3.17
C GLN A 83 -13.90 -30.18 4.23
N ASP A 84 -14.30 -30.89 5.30
CA ASP A 84 -13.46 -31.48 6.36
C ASP A 84 -12.16 -30.69 6.66
N SER A 85 -12.32 -29.43 7.01
CA SER A 85 -11.21 -28.52 7.24
C SER A 85 -11.33 -27.77 8.56
N SER A 86 -10.20 -27.35 9.10
CA SER A 86 -10.08 -26.40 10.22
C SER A 86 -9.91 -24.99 9.68
N GLY A 87 -10.66 -24.04 10.22
CA GLY A 87 -10.54 -22.63 9.87
C GLY A 87 -9.45 -21.92 10.66
N TYR A 88 -8.68 -21.09 9.97
CA TYR A 88 -7.67 -20.24 10.58
C TYR A 88 -7.68 -18.84 9.96
N LYS A 89 -7.45 -17.84 10.80
CA LYS A 89 -7.10 -16.49 10.37
C LYS A 89 -5.59 -16.32 10.50
N LEU A 90 -4.92 -16.14 9.36
CA LEU A 90 -3.51 -15.75 9.30
C LEU A 90 -3.40 -14.24 9.43
N ILE A 91 -2.51 -13.78 10.29
CA ILE A 91 -2.33 -12.37 10.65
C ILE A 91 -0.86 -12.00 10.49
N VAL A 92 -0.60 -11.00 9.66
CA VAL A 92 0.69 -10.31 9.55
C VAL A 92 0.50 -8.90 10.05
N LYS A 93 1.29 -8.46 11.03
CA LYS A 93 1.19 -7.12 11.63
C LYS A 93 2.50 -6.65 12.25
N GLY A 94 2.51 -5.40 12.70
CA GLY A 94 3.65 -4.82 13.42
C GLY A 94 4.75 -4.26 12.54
N LEU A 95 4.51 -4.14 11.23
CA LEU A 95 5.40 -3.46 10.32
C LEU A 95 5.28 -1.93 10.49
N LYS A 96 6.37 -1.22 10.21
CA LYS A 96 6.40 0.26 10.30
C LYS A 96 5.53 0.92 9.25
N GLY A 97 5.49 0.34 8.04
CA GLY A 97 4.88 0.98 6.89
C GLY A 97 5.64 2.24 6.47
N GLY A 98 4.97 3.16 5.82
CA GLY A 98 5.52 4.41 5.35
C GLY A 98 4.89 4.87 4.05
N HIS A 99 5.34 6.01 3.54
CA HIS A 99 4.88 6.52 2.26
C HIS A 99 5.49 5.72 1.10
N SER A 100 4.67 5.28 0.14
CA SER A 100 5.12 4.43 -0.97
C SER A 100 6.12 5.10 -1.93
N GLY A 101 6.18 6.41 -1.94
CA GLY A 101 7.18 7.18 -2.67
C GLY A 101 8.39 7.54 -1.80
N LEU A 102 8.17 8.23 -0.69
CA LEU A 102 9.26 8.78 0.13
C LEU A 102 10.04 7.74 0.92
N ASP A 103 9.38 6.67 1.38
CA ASP A 103 10.00 5.65 2.24
C ASP A 103 10.33 4.33 1.53
N ILE A 104 9.98 4.18 0.25
CA ILE A 104 10.12 2.91 -0.47
C ILE A 104 11.58 2.43 -0.56
N HIS A 105 12.53 3.36 -0.60
CA HIS A 105 13.96 3.08 -0.63
C HIS A 105 14.50 2.50 0.70
N LEU A 106 13.74 2.60 1.79
CA LEU A 106 14.12 2.09 3.11
C LEU A 106 13.93 0.57 3.25
N ASN A 107 13.43 -0.11 2.21
CA ASN A 107 13.22 -1.56 2.16
C ASN A 107 12.41 -2.11 3.34
N ARG A 108 11.44 -1.34 3.83
CA ARG A 108 10.52 -1.78 4.88
C ARG A 108 9.69 -2.96 4.42
N GLY A 109 9.28 -3.80 5.35
CA GLY A 109 8.44 -4.97 5.07
C GLY A 109 7.09 -4.54 4.48
N ASN A 110 6.65 -5.30 3.47
CA ASN A 110 5.35 -5.15 2.82
C ASN A 110 4.47 -6.34 3.22
N ALA A 111 3.41 -6.07 3.99
CA ALA A 111 2.54 -7.12 4.52
C ALA A 111 1.86 -7.94 3.42
N CYS A 112 1.53 -7.32 2.26
CA CYS A 112 0.93 -8.04 1.13
C CYS A 112 1.87 -9.11 0.57
N LEU A 113 3.16 -8.80 0.44
CA LEU A 113 4.16 -9.75 -0.06
C LEU A 113 4.49 -10.83 0.97
N ILE A 114 4.57 -10.46 2.24
CA ILE A 114 4.86 -11.39 3.33
C ILE A 114 3.74 -12.42 3.47
N ILE A 115 2.48 -11.98 3.53
CA ILE A 115 1.34 -12.90 3.65
C ILE A 115 1.21 -13.79 2.41
N ASN A 116 1.43 -13.23 1.22
CA ASN A 116 1.39 -13.96 -0.04
C ASN A 116 2.41 -15.11 -0.07
N LYS A 117 3.66 -14.83 0.31
CA LYS A 117 4.74 -15.82 0.39
C LYS A 117 4.42 -16.95 1.35
N VAL A 118 3.87 -16.62 2.53
CA VAL A 118 3.47 -17.59 3.54
C VAL A 118 2.31 -18.44 3.04
N LEU A 119 1.27 -17.84 2.48
CA LEU A 119 0.10 -18.54 1.95
C LEU A 119 0.45 -19.43 0.77
N LYS A 120 1.25 -18.97 -0.18
CA LYS A 120 1.71 -19.76 -1.32
C LYS A 120 2.42 -21.03 -0.85
N THR A 121 3.38 -20.87 0.08
CA THR A 121 4.14 -22.02 0.63
C THR A 121 3.23 -22.98 1.40
N ALA A 122 2.26 -22.47 2.17
CA ALA A 122 1.31 -23.28 2.90
C ALA A 122 0.37 -24.05 1.95
N ALA A 123 -0.10 -23.41 0.88
CA ALA A 123 -0.92 -24.05 -0.14
C ALA A 123 -0.19 -25.18 -0.84
N GLU A 124 1.07 -24.99 -1.21
CA GLU A 124 1.90 -26.00 -1.88
C GLU A 124 2.23 -27.19 -0.98
N ARG A 125 2.54 -26.95 0.30
CA ARG A 125 3.03 -28.02 1.20
C ARG A 125 1.95 -28.70 2.01
N LEU A 126 0.87 -28.00 2.35
CA LEU A 126 -0.14 -28.41 3.31
C LEU A 126 -1.56 -28.39 2.76
N ASN A 127 -1.72 -28.16 1.45
CA ASN A 127 -3.01 -28.03 0.77
C ASN A 127 -3.94 -26.99 1.42
N VAL A 128 -3.39 -25.88 1.89
CA VAL A 128 -4.16 -24.79 2.45
C VAL A 128 -4.96 -24.09 1.35
N SER A 129 -6.23 -23.86 1.62
CA SER A 129 -7.14 -23.17 0.69
C SER A 129 -7.53 -21.80 1.25
N LEU A 130 -7.50 -20.79 0.38
CA LEU A 130 -7.83 -19.41 0.72
C LEU A 130 -9.33 -19.17 0.63
N SER A 131 -9.92 -18.58 1.63
CA SER A 131 -11.29 -18.06 1.60
C SER A 131 -11.33 -16.57 1.32
N SER A 132 -10.55 -15.78 2.06
CA SER A 132 -10.44 -14.34 1.88
C SER A 132 -9.05 -13.85 2.20
N ILE A 133 -8.69 -12.71 1.61
CA ILE A 133 -7.47 -11.97 1.93
C ILE A 133 -7.80 -10.48 1.94
N ASP A 134 -7.32 -9.79 2.96
CA ASP A 134 -7.40 -8.34 3.12
C ASP A 134 -6.01 -7.82 3.49
N ALA A 135 -5.42 -7.03 2.61
CA ALA A 135 -4.04 -6.61 2.76
C ALA A 135 -3.81 -5.24 2.13
N GLY A 136 -3.29 -4.30 2.92
CA GLY A 136 -3.10 -2.91 2.53
C GLY A 136 -4.41 -2.11 2.54
N SER A 137 -4.34 -0.87 2.98
CA SER A 137 -5.52 0.00 3.13
C SER A 137 -5.44 1.28 2.30
N LEU A 138 -4.23 1.75 2.01
CA LEU A 138 -3.98 3.00 1.31
C LEU A 138 -3.02 2.76 0.14
N ARG A 139 -3.37 3.30 -1.04
CA ARG A 139 -2.57 3.15 -2.27
C ARG A 139 -1.19 3.80 -2.19
N ASN A 140 -1.05 4.86 -1.41
CA ASN A 140 0.19 5.60 -1.21
C ASN A 140 0.97 5.19 0.05
N ALA A 141 0.61 4.09 0.69
CA ALA A 141 1.26 3.59 1.90
C ALA A 141 1.82 2.17 1.70
N ILE A 142 3.02 1.92 2.24
CA ILE A 142 3.58 0.57 2.35
C ILE A 142 2.70 -0.23 3.31
N PRO A 143 2.11 -1.37 2.89
CA PRO A 143 1.20 -2.15 3.72
C PRO A 143 1.82 -2.62 5.03
N ARG A 144 1.18 -2.30 6.16
CA ARG A 144 1.64 -2.63 7.51
C ARG A 144 1.04 -3.90 8.06
N GLU A 145 -0.13 -4.26 7.56
CA GLU A 145 -0.96 -5.36 8.05
C GLU A 145 -1.57 -6.13 6.90
N ALA A 146 -1.78 -7.41 7.11
CA ALA A 146 -2.49 -8.28 6.20
C ALA A 146 -3.17 -9.41 6.95
N PHE A 147 -4.34 -9.78 6.50
CA PHE A 147 -5.19 -10.82 7.09
C PHE A 147 -5.68 -11.77 6.01
N ALA A 148 -5.77 -13.05 6.34
CA ALA A 148 -6.36 -14.02 5.43
C ALA A 148 -7.10 -15.09 6.22
N ASP A 149 -8.31 -15.42 5.78
CA ASP A 149 -9.07 -16.56 6.28
C ASP A 149 -8.81 -17.76 5.37
N VAL A 150 -8.39 -18.86 5.99
CA VAL A 150 -7.99 -20.08 5.26
C VAL A 150 -8.66 -21.32 5.83
N ALA A 151 -8.83 -22.32 4.98
CA ALA A 151 -9.18 -23.67 5.37
C ALA A 151 -7.97 -24.58 5.22
N VAL A 152 -7.68 -25.34 6.27
CA VAL A 152 -6.57 -26.28 6.36
C VAL A 152 -7.16 -27.68 6.52
N PRO A 153 -6.78 -28.70 5.70
CA PRO A 153 -7.19 -30.07 5.95
C PRO A 153 -6.96 -30.46 7.41
N THR A 154 -7.94 -31.10 8.04
CA THR A 154 -7.90 -31.36 9.50
C THR A 154 -6.65 -32.14 9.91
N GLU A 155 -6.20 -33.08 9.07
CA GLU A 155 -4.97 -33.84 9.30
C GLU A 155 -3.69 -32.98 9.26
N ASN A 156 -3.72 -31.83 8.59
CA ASN A 156 -2.58 -30.92 8.46
C ASN A 156 -2.61 -29.76 9.48
N ALA A 157 -3.64 -29.68 10.32
CA ALA A 157 -3.81 -28.55 11.25
C ALA A 157 -2.59 -28.27 12.14
N ASN A 158 -2.05 -29.30 12.79
CA ASN A 158 -0.86 -29.16 13.65
C ASN A 158 0.40 -28.79 12.86
N ALA A 159 0.55 -29.36 11.65
CA ALA A 159 1.68 -29.04 10.77
C ALA A 159 1.60 -27.59 10.27
N PHE A 160 0.39 -27.09 10.03
CA PHE A 160 0.17 -25.70 9.64
C PHE A 160 0.54 -24.71 10.76
N GLU A 161 0.10 -24.94 12.00
CA GLU A 161 0.47 -24.11 13.15
C GLU A 161 1.99 -24.06 13.38
N ALA A 162 2.65 -25.23 13.26
CA ALA A 162 4.11 -25.30 13.33
C ALA A 162 4.80 -24.55 12.19
N PHE A 163 4.31 -24.72 10.96
CA PHE A 163 4.81 -24.00 9.79
C PHE A 163 4.70 -22.49 9.93
N ILE A 164 3.55 -21.98 10.42
CA ILE A 164 3.38 -20.53 10.63
C ILE A 164 4.35 -20.01 11.68
N THR A 165 4.57 -20.75 12.75
CA THR A 165 5.57 -20.39 13.79
C THR A 165 6.97 -20.30 13.19
N GLU A 166 7.37 -21.26 12.38
CA GLU A 166 8.69 -21.28 11.69
C GLU A 166 8.79 -20.12 10.69
N ALA A 167 7.77 -19.92 9.85
CA ALA A 167 7.72 -18.82 8.90
C ALA A 167 7.82 -17.46 9.60
N GLY A 168 7.08 -17.29 10.70
CA GLY A 168 7.14 -16.07 11.51
C GLY A 168 8.54 -15.79 12.07
N ASN A 169 9.22 -16.79 12.60
CA ASN A 169 10.59 -16.64 13.10
C ASN A 169 11.57 -16.28 11.98
N ARG A 170 11.43 -16.92 10.82
CA ARG A 170 12.28 -16.62 9.65
C ARG A 170 12.07 -15.20 9.13
N GLU A 171 10.83 -14.74 8.97
CA GLU A 171 10.57 -13.39 8.52
C GLU A 171 11.00 -12.34 9.56
N LYS A 172 10.84 -12.60 10.85
CA LYS A 172 11.37 -11.74 11.92
C LYS A 172 12.88 -11.57 11.84
N GLU A 173 13.63 -12.64 11.53
CA GLU A 173 15.07 -12.54 11.38
C GLU A 173 15.46 -11.71 10.15
N ILE A 174 14.75 -11.86 9.03
CA ILE A 174 14.99 -11.07 7.81
C ILE A 174 14.78 -9.58 8.08
N TYR A 175 13.73 -9.23 8.80
CA TYR A 175 13.34 -7.84 9.03
C TYR A 175 13.76 -7.28 10.39
N ARG A 176 14.58 -7.99 11.18
CA ARG A 176 14.86 -7.66 12.58
C ARG A 176 15.34 -6.23 12.83
N GLU A 177 16.11 -5.66 11.90
CA GLU A 177 16.67 -4.31 12.04
C GLU A 177 15.73 -3.24 11.50
N ILE A 178 14.98 -3.57 10.46
CA ILE A 178 14.11 -2.62 9.76
C ILE A 178 12.73 -2.59 10.41
N ASP A 179 12.13 -3.75 10.64
CA ASP A 179 10.77 -3.92 11.17
C ASP A 179 10.75 -4.88 12.37
N PRO A 180 11.39 -4.54 13.50
CA PRO A 180 11.52 -5.43 14.67
C PRO A 180 10.18 -5.81 15.30
N GLY A 181 9.11 -5.07 15.00
CA GLY A 181 7.74 -5.33 15.45
C GLY A 181 7.00 -6.38 14.65
N LEU A 182 7.56 -6.86 13.51
CA LEU A 182 6.89 -7.85 12.66
C LEU A 182 6.44 -9.07 13.45
N SER A 183 5.18 -9.43 13.28
CA SER A 183 4.56 -10.61 13.86
C SER A 183 3.71 -11.33 12.82
N ILE A 184 3.90 -12.66 12.74
CA ILE A 184 3.07 -13.56 11.96
C ILE A 184 2.46 -14.58 12.91
N SER A 185 1.14 -14.68 12.92
CA SER A 185 0.41 -15.57 13.81
C SER A 185 -0.84 -16.11 13.15
N VAL A 186 -1.40 -17.16 13.74
CA VAL A 186 -2.72 -17.69 13.37
C VAL A 186 -3.65 -17.71 14.58
N GLU A 187 -4.92 -17.51 14.29
CA GLU A 187 -6.01 -17.69 15.23
C GLU A 187 -6.96 -18.74 14.65
N LYS A 188 -7.46 -19.68 15.49
CA LYS A 188 -8.50 -20.62 15.07
C LYS A 188 -9.81 -19.85 14.92
N ILE A 189 -10.47 -20.07 13.80
CA ILE A 189 -11.81 -19.54 13.51
C ILE A 189 -12.72 -20.69 13.11
N GLU A 190 -14.01 -20.43 12.95
CA GLU A 190 -14.92 -21.35 12.29
C GLU A 190 -14.44 -21.59 10.86
N ALA A 191 -14.56 -22.85 10.39
CA ALA A 191 -14.14 -23.16 9.02
C ALA A 191 -14.95 -22.32 8.02
N PRO A 192 -14.31 -21.65 7.06
CA PRO A 192 -15.03 -20.86 6.06
C PRO A 192 -15.97 -21.74 5.23
N ASP A 193 -17.18 -21.26 4.96
CA ASP A 193 -18.16 -21.98 4.14
C ASP A 193 -17.71 -22.14 2.69
N THR A 194 -17.00 -21.14 2.16
CA THR A 194 -16.57 -21.09 0.77
C THR A 194 -15.10 -20.74 0.61
N LEU A 195 -14.48 -21.36 -0.38
CA LEU A 195 -13.06 -21.23 -0.71
C LEU A 195 -12.89 -20.68 -2.13
N ILE A 196 -11.82 -19.95 -2.35
CA ILE A 196 -11.40 -19.52 -3.68
C ILE A 196 -10.96 -20.76 -4.46
N ASP A 197 -11.40 -20.86 -5.71
CA ASP A 197 -10.98 -21.94 -6.61
C ASP A 197 -9.45 -22.04 -6.69
N LYS A 198 -8.92 -23.26 -6.69
CA LYS A 198 -7.47 -23.51 -6.58
C LYS A 198 -6.65 -22.89 -7.71
N GLU A 199 -7.19 -22.87 -8.93
CA GLU A 199 -6.50 -22.27 -10.07
C GLU A 199 -6.42 -20.75 -9.90
N ILE A 200 -7.51 -20.13 -9.44
CA ILE A 200 -7.56 -18.69 -9.15
C ILE A 200 -6.64 -18.34 -7.98
N GLN A 201 -6.63 -19.15 -6.92
CA GLN A 201 -5.73 -18.97 -5.78
C GLN A 201 -4.25 -18.99 -6.22
N THR A 202 -3.87 -19.96 -7.03
CA THR A 202 -2.51 -20.08 -7.57
C THR A 202 -2.15 -18.85 -8.41
N GLY A 203 -3.02 -18.48 -9.34
CA GLY A 203 -2.83 -17.29 -10.17
C GLY A 203 -2.74 -16.00 -9.37
N LEU A 204 -3.51 -15.85 -8.29
CA LEU A 204 -3.42 -14.71 -7.38
C LEU A 204 -2.04 -14.64 -6.70
N PHE A 205 -1.56 -15.76 -6.16
CA PHE A 205 -0.25 -15.79 -5.50
C PHE A 205 0.88 -15.47 -6.48
N GLU A 206 0.84 -15.99 -7.69
CA GLU A 206 1.81 -15.69 -8.74
C GLU A 206 1.74 -14.23 -9.19
N ALA A 207 0.55 -13.67 -9.35
CA ALA A 207 0.38 -12.27 -9.72
C ALA A 207 0.99 -11.33 -8.68
N VAL A 208 0.72 -11.56 -7.39
CA VAL A 208 1.29 -10.74 -6.31
C VAL A 208 2.81 -10.91 -6.21
N GLU A 209 3.32 -12.14 -6.34
CA GLU A 209 4.77 -12.41 -6.31
C GLU A 209 5.52 -11.72 -7.45
N ASN A 210 4.92 -11.62 -8.63
CA ASN A 210 5.53 -10.98 -9.79
C ASN A 210 5.36 -9.45 -9.83
N CYS A 211 4.60 -8.85 -8.91
CA CYS A 211 4.53 -7.41 -8.77
C CYS A 211 5.87 -6.88 -8.20
N PRO A 212 6.55 -5.98 -8.89
CA PRO A 212 7.77 -5.38 -8.36
C PRO A 212 7.45 -4.55 -7.12
N ASN A 213 8.35 -4.61 -6.13
CA ASN A 213 8.25 -3.84 -4.90
C ASN A 213 9.60 -3.21 -4.58
N GLY A 214 9.60 -1.95 -4.19
CA GLY A 214 10.83 -1.20 -3.92
C GLY A 214 11.26 -0.33 -5.11
N VAL A 215 12.47 0.20 -5.03
CA VAL A 215 13.06 1.00 -6.10
C VAL A 215 13.42 0.09 -7.27
N ILE A 216 12.85 0.36 -8.43
CA ILE A 216 13.12 -0.40 -9.66
C ILE A 216 14.34 0.18 -10.39
N LYS A 217 14.43 1.52 -10.45
CA LYS A 217 15.53 2.24 -11.09
C LYS A 217 15.70 3.60 -10.43
N TRP A 218 16.93 3.97 -10.13
CA TRP A 218 17.28 5.32 -9.70
C TRP A 218 17.40 6.25 -10.91
N SER A 219 17.11 7.52 -10.72
CA SER A 219 17.34 8.55 -11.73
C SER A 219 18.83 8.70 -12.00
N GLU A 220 19.20 8.81 -13.27
CA GLU A 220 20.59 9.08 -13.68
C GLU A 220 20.94 10.56 -13.54
N ASP A 221 19.92 11.42 -13.62
CA ASP A 221 20.11 12.88 -13.62
C ASP A 221 19.94 13.51 -12.24
N MET A 222 19.21 12.83 -11.33
CA MET A 222 18.90 13.34 -9.99
C MET A 222 19.34 12.32 -8.91
N PRO A 223 20.49 12.53 -8.25
CA PRO A 223 20.96 11.65 -7.20
C PRO A 223 19.95 11.52 -6.05
N GLY A 224 19.59 10.28 -5.70
CA GLY A 224 18.64 9.98 -4.61
C GLY A 224 17.18 9.93 -5.01
N VAL A 225 16.89 10.07 -6.31
CA VAL A 225 15.55 10.00 -6.90
C VAL A 225 15.41 8.80 -7.81
#